data_fdcfa285e156f5cb30bebf866a7b5881
#
_entry.id   fdcfa285e156f5cb30bebf866a7b5881
#
_cell.length_a   1.000
_cell.length_b   1.000
_cell.length_c   1.000
_cell.angle_alpha   90.00
_cell.angle_beta   90.00
_cell.angle_gamma   90.00
#
_symmetry.space_group_name_H-M   'P 1'
#
loop_
_entity.id
_entity.type
_entity.pdbx_description
1 polymer ?
#
loop_
_entity_poly.entity_id
_entity_poly.type
_entity_poly.pdbx_seq_one_letter_code
_entity_poly.pdbx_strand_id
1 'polypeptide(L)'
;HGQRLPEIGFHMKKSVWGQGYATEAAKACLAWGMQQTDFPAFYCYQKSTNLPSRRVAEKLGMTLQEIYADPVNTFTSVYAITRVKFFAKVQNDLQ
;
A
#
# COMPACT_ATOMS: atom_id res chain seq x y z
N HIS A 1 -6.37 10.52 9.40
CA HIS A 1 -7.38 10.69 10.11
C HIS A 1 -7.41 10.12 11.53
N GLY A 2 -7.90 10.37 12.50
CA GLY A 2 -7.78 10.00 13.90
C GLY A 2 -8.09 8.56 14.28
N GLN A 3 -8.24 7.67 13.33
CA GLN A 3 -8.53 6.26 13.61
C GLN A 3 -7.28 5.40 13.44
N ARG A 4 -7.20 4.34 14.23
CA ARG A 4 -6.17 3.33 14.05
C ARG A 4 -6.60 2.40 12.92
N LEU A 5 -5.96 2.57 11.77
CA LEU A 5 -6.21 1.72 10.60
C LEU A 5 -4.97 0.88 10.33
N PRO A 6 -5.14 -0.36 9.88
CA PRO A 6 -3.98 -1.18 9.51
C PRO A 6 -3.26 -0.54 8.33
N GLU A 7 -1.98 -0.25 8.54
CA GLU A 7 -1.17 0.47 7.58
C GLU A 7 0.03 -0.36 7.19
N ILE A 8 0.34 -0.38 5.90
CA ILE A 8 1.58 -0.94 5.39
C ILE A 8 2.53 0.22 5.16
N GLY A 9 3.60 0.26 5.97
CA GLY A 9 4.65 1.26 5.82
C GLY A 9 5.86 0.64 5.17
N PHE A 10 6.44 1.34 4.20
CA PHE A 10 7.73 0.96 3.63
C PHE A 10 8.49 2.20 3.27
N HIS A 11 9.80 2.16 3.57
CA HIS A 11 10.71 3.25 3.26
C HIS A 11 11.61 2.82 2.12
N MET A 12 11.70 3.67 1.09
CA MET A 12 12.55 3.40 -0.05
C MET A 12 13.77 4.30 -0.01
N LYS A 13 14.94 3.70 0.15
CA LYS A 13 16.19 4.39 -0.05
C LYS A 13 16.57 4.23 -1.51
N LYS A 14 16.65 5.34 -2.22
CA LYS A 14 16.89 5.33 -3.66
C LYS A 14 18.13 4.53 -4.08
N SER A 15 19.14 4.49 -3.20
CA SER A 15 20.40 3.80 -3.49
C SER A 15 20.30 2.27 -3.38
N VAL A 16 19.26 1.75 -2.74
CA VAL A 16 19.16 0.31 -2.42
C VAL A 16 17.99 -0.34 -3.13
N TRP A 17 16.95 0.41 -3.41
CA TRP A 17 15.69 -0.15 -3.90
C TRP A 17 15.51 0.12 -5.38
N GLY A 18 15.56 -0.91 -6.20
CA GLY A 18 14.90 -0.86 -7.48
C GLY A 18 13.41 -0.98 -7.25
N GLN A 19 12.61 -0.45 -8.18
CA GLN A 19 11.15 -0.42 -8.03
C GLN A 19 10.55 -1.82 -7.91
N GLY A 20 11.07 -2.79 -8.66
CA GLY A 20 10.60 -4.17 -8.58
C GLY A 20 10.88 -4.80 -7.23
N TYR A 21 12.03 -4.49 -6.64
CA TYR A 21 12.40 -5.02 -5.34
C TYR A 21 11.47 -4.50 -4.24
N ALA A 22 11.19 -3.19 -4.26
CA ALA A 22 10.28 -2.59 -3.29
C ALA A 22 8.87 -3.19 -3.41
N THR A 23 8.41 -3.42 -4.62
CA THR A 23 7.10 -4.02 -4.86
C THR A 23 7.04 -5.43 -4.31
N GLU A 24 8.08 -6.24 -4.52
CA GLU A 24 8.11 -7.61 -4.01
C GLU A 24 8.11 -7.65 -2.48
N ALA A 25 8.89 -6.77 -1.84
CA ALA A 25 8.91 -6.68 -0.38
C ALA A 25 7.54 -6.26 0.17
N ALA A 26 6.92 -5.29 -0.47
CA ALA A 26 5.60 -4.81 -0.05
C ALA A 26 4.52 -5.88 -0.24
N LYS A 27 4.58 -6.63 -1.33
CA LYS A 27 3.67 -7.75 -1.55
C LYS A 27 3.76 -8.78 -0.44
N ALA A 28 4.98 -9.14 -0.04
CA ALA A 28 5.20 -10.10 1.03
C ALA A 28 4.62 -9.59 2.35
N CYS A 29 4.82 -8.32 2.66
CA CYS A 29 4.26 -7.72 3.87
C CYS A 29 2.73 -7.71 3.85
N LEU A 30 2.15 -7.36 2.73
CA LEU A 30 0.69 -7.34 2.57
C LEU A 30 0.10 -8.74 2.72
N ALA A 31 0.70 -9.72 2.05
CA ALA A 31 0.23 -11.11 2.13
C ALA A 31 0.31 -11.62 3.57
N TRP A 32 1.42 -11.33 4.26
CA TRP A 32 1.58 -11.71 5.65
C TRP A 32 0.48 -11.09 6.53
N GLY A 33 0.24 -9.79 6.36
CA GLY A 33 -0.79 -9.09 7.11
C GLY A 33 -2.19 -9.67 6.87
N MET A 34 -2.51 -9.98 5.62
CA MET A 34 -3.80 -10.57 5.27
C MET A 34 -3.98 -11.95 5.88
N GLN A 35 -2.90 -12.73 6.00
CA GLN A 35 -2.94 -14.08 6.56
C GLN A 35 -2.99 -14.07 8.09
N GLN A 36 -2.33 -13.10 8.72
CA GLN A 36 -2.16 -13.07 10.18
C GLN A 36 -3.22 -12.26 10.91
N THR A 37 -4.05 -11.50 10.18
CA THR A 37 -5.06 -10.66 10.80
C THR A 37 -6.39 -10.82 10.08
N ASP A 38 -7.45 -10.32 10.72
CA ASP A 38 -8.80 -10.31 10.15
C ASP A 38 -9.23 -8.91 9.72
N PHE A 39 -8.30 -7.98 9.59
CA PHE A 39 -8.64 -6.64 9.16
C PHE A 39 -9.34 -6.66 7.80
N PRO A 40 -10.43 -5.89 7.63
CA PRO A 40 -11.18 -5.89 6.37
C PRO A 40 -10.44 -5.19 5.23
N ALA A 41 -9.45 -4.36 5.54
CA ALA A 41 -8.70 -3.62 4.53
C ALA A 41 -7.35 -3.20 5.09
N PHE A 42 -6.40 -2.95 4.20
CA PHE A 42 -5.11 -2.37 4.55
C PHE A 42 -4.92 -1.06 3.78
N TYR A 43 -4.21 -0.13 4.38
CA TYR A 43 -4.04 1.22 3.89
C TYR A 43 -2.57 1.55 3.73
N CYS A 44 -2.27 2.43 2.79
CA CYS A 44 -0.91 2.92 2.54
C CYS A 44 -0.98 4.43 2.36
N TYR A 45 -0.15 5.15 3.11
CA TYR A 45 -0.12 6.61 3.12
C TYR A 45 1.24 7.07 2.59
N GLN A 46 1.23 8.01 1.67
CA GLN A 46 2.47 8.58 1.17
C GLN A 46 2.24 10.01 0.70
N LYS A 47 3.32 10.78 0.67
CA LYS A 47 3.28 12.11 0.07
C LYS A 47 2.80 11.99 -1.37
N SER A 48 1.85 12.84 -1.75
CA SER A 48 1.20 12.71 -3.07
C SER A 48 2.19 12.87 -4.23
N THR A 49 3.30 13.58 -4.00
CA THR A 49 4.35 13.75 -5.01
C THR A 49 5.36 12.60 -5.03
N ASN A 50 5.28 11.67 -4.09
CA ASN A 50 6.17 10.51 -4.05
C ASN A 50 5.66 9.45 -5.03
N LEU A 51 5.93 9.67 -6.31
CA LEU A 51 5.43 8.82 -7.37
C LEU A 51 5.92 7.37 -7.27
N PRO A 52 7.18 7.10 -6.91
CA PRO A 52 7.62 5.70 -6.76
C PRO A 52 6.80 4.94 -5.70
N SER A 53 6.52 5.55 -4.55
CA SER A 53 5.69 4.91 -3.52
C SER A 53 4.26 4.70 -3.99
N ARG A 54 3.71 5.66 -4.72
CA ARG A 54 2.36 5.52 -5.26
C ARG A 54 2.30 4.37 -6.27
N ARG A 55 3.33 4.23 -7.11
CA ARG A 55 3.38 3.12 -8.07
C ARG A 55 3.46 1.77 -7.38
N VAL A 56 4.21 1.68 -6.28
CA VAL A 56 4.25 0.43 -5.50
C VAL A 56 2.85 0.09 -4.99
N ALA A 57 2.15 1.05 -4.40
CA ALA A 57 0.79 0.81 -3.92
C ALA A 57 -0.12 0.33 -5.04
N GLU A 58 -0.04 0.95 -6.22
CA GLU A 58 -0.85 0.56 -7.37
C GLU A 58 -0.52 -0.86 -7.85
N LYS A 59 0.76 -1.22 -7.85
CA LYS A 59 1.18 -2.58 -8.24
C LYS A 59 0.73 -3.64 -7.25
N LEU A 60 0.51 -3.26 -5.99
CA LEU A 60 -0.06 -4.15 -5.00
C LEU A 60 -1.56 -4.39 -5.21
N GLY A 61 -2.17 -3.65 -6.11
CA GLY A 61 -3.61 -3.71 -6.32
C GLY A 61 -4.40 -2.74 -5.46
N MET A 62 -3.71 -1.87 -4.74
CA MET A 62 -4.37 -0.84 -3.94
C MET A 62 -4.92 0.26 -4.84
N THR A 63 -6.03 0.86 -4.43
CA THR A 63 -6.66 1.95 -5.17
C THR A 63 -6.61 3.25 -4.37
N LEU A 64 -6.45 4.35 -5.08
CA LEU A 64 -6.43 5.67 -4.47
C LEU A 64 -7.80 5.99 -3.89
N GLN A 65 -7.84 6.30 -2.60
CA GLN A 65 -9.07 6.64 -1.89
C GLN A 65 -9.27 8.14 -1.79
N GLU A 66 -8.21 8.86 -1.45
CA GLU A 66 -8.28 10.31 -1.32
C GLU A 66 -6.88 10.91 -1.32
N ILE A 67 -6.83 12.21 -1.56
CA ILE A 67 -5.64 13.04 -1.34
C ILE A 67 -6.11 14.18 -0.44
N TYR A 68 -5.47 14.32 0.72
CA TYR A 68 -5.86 15.37 1.67
C TYR A 68 -4.67 16.23 2.05
N ALA A 69 -4.96 17.46 2.51
CA ALA A 69 -3.94 18.38 2.97
C ALA A 69 -3.37 17.90 4.30
N ASP A 70 -2.04 17.95 4.43
CA ASP A 70 -1.32 17.46 5.59
C ASP A 70 -0.24 18.48 5.95
N PRO A 71 -0.16 18.95 7.23
CA PRO A 71 0.85 19.94 7.60
C PRO A 71 2.28 19.50 7.36
N VAL A 72 2.54 18.18 7.39
CA VAL A 72 3.90 17.64 7.22
C VAL A 72 4.24 17.45 5.75
N ASN A 73 3.33 16.88 4.97
CA ASN A 73 3.59 16.47 3.59
C ASN A 73 2.94 17.36 2.55
N THR A 74 2.25 18.41 2.95
CA THR A 74 1.44 19.30 2.11
C THR A 74 0.20 18.59 1.58
N PHE A 75 0.38 17.47 0.84
CA PHE A 75 -0.72 16.60 0.42
C PHE A 75 -0.31 15.16 0.59
N THR A 76 -1.19 14.37 1.18
CA THR A 76 -0.98 12.94 1.39
C THR A 76 -2.00 12.16 0.56
N SER A 77 -1.52 11.16 -0.17
CA SER A 77 -2.38 10.24 -0.90
C SER A 77 -2.60 8.99 -0.04
N VAL A 78 -3.83 8.48 -0.05
CA VAL A 78 -4.24 7.30 0.71
C VAL A 78 -4.69 6.23 -0.27
N TYR A 79 -4.03 5.09 -0.23
CA TYR A 79 -4.38 3.92 -1.02
C TYR A 79 -4.89 2.83 -0.10
N ALA A 80 -5.79 2.00 -0.61
CA ALA A 80 -6.35 0.91 0.18
C ALA A 80 -6.62 -0.32 -0.69
N ILE A 81 -6.60 -1.47 -0.06
CA ILE A 81 -7.06 -2.71 -0.66
C ILE A 81 -7.89 -3.46 0.38
N THR A 82 -9.07 -3.93 -0.03
CA THR A 82 -9.91 -4.73 0.85
C THR A 82 -9.44 -6.17 0.87
N ARG A 83 -9.77 -6.89 1.95
CA ARG A 83 -9.48 -8.31 2.07
C ARG A 83 -10.12 -9.10 0.92
N VAL A 84 -11.35 -8.79 0.59
CA VAL A 84 -12.07 -9.47 -0.50
C VAL A 84 -11.33 -9.27 -1.81
N LYS A 85 -10.93 -8.04 -2.11
CA LYS A 85 -10.23 -7.73 -3.36
C LYS A 85 -8.86 -8.38 -3.41
N PHE A 86 -8.15 -8.40 -2.28
CA PHE A 86 -6.83 -9.04 -2.21
C PHE A 86 -6.91 -10.53 -2.57
N PHE A 87 -7.82 -11.26 -1.95
CA PHE A 87 -7.93 -12.70 -2.20
C PHE A 87 -8.48 -13.00 -3.59
N ALA A 88 -9.35 -12.14 -4.12
CA ALA A 88 -9.79 -12.29 -5.50
C ALA A 88 -8.63 -12.15 -6.49
N LYS A 89 -7.73 -11.18 -6.23
CA LYS A 89 -6.54 -10.99 -7.06
C LYS A 89 -5.60 -12.17 -6.99
N VAL A 90 -5.36 -12.71 -5.80
CA VAL A 90 -4.51 -13.89 -5.61
C VAL A 90 -5.08 -15.08 -6.40
N GLN A 91 -6.38 -15.30 -6.33
CA GLN A 91 -7.02 -16.39 -7.05
C GLN A 91 -6.88 -16.23 -8.56
N ASN A 92 -7.03 -15.01 -9.07
CA ASN A 92 -6.83 -14.76 -10.50
C ASN A 92 -5.39 -15.02 -10.93
N ASP A 93 -4.42 -14.68 -10.08
CA ASP A 93 -3.01 -14.90 -10.38
C ASP A 93 -2.65 -16.39 -10.43
N LEU A 94 -3.44 -17.25 -9.78
CA LEU A 94 -3.22 -18.69 -9.79
C LEU A 94 -3.77 -19.39 -11.03
N GLN A 95 -4.56 -18.68 -11.82
CA GLN A 95 -5.13 -19.20 -13.06
C GLN A 95 -4.25 -18.81 -14.24
#